data_a16bac6cae88bb57b1992ce5f615e15e
#
_entry.id   a16bac6cae88bb57b1992ce5f615e15e
#
_cell.length_a   1.000
_cell.length_b   1.000
_cell.length_c   1.000
_cell.angle_alpha   90.00
_cell.angle_beta   90.00
_cell.angle_gamma   90.00
#
_symmetry.space_group_name_H-M   'P 1'
#
loop_
_entity.id
_entity.type
_entity.pdbx_description
1 polymer ?
#
loop_
_entity_poly.entity_id
_entity_poly.type
_entity_poly.pdbx_seq_one_letter_code
_entity_poly.pdbx_strand_id
1 'polypeptide(L)'
;ESTGTMTKRLEAVKVPSTPENRLLFRETLFSASSMTECIGGVILYDETIKQESTKKYRIPELISKMGSTPGIKVDTGAKILAKSPDEKITEGLDGLRDRLKEYYQLGARFTKWRGVYNITKEHPSKLAIHSNAHALARYSALVQECNMVPIVEPEVLMDGNHSAQDCLAKTSEV
;
A
#
# COMPACT_ATOMS: atom_id res chain seq x y z
N GLU A 1 6.11 -3.22 -1.41
CA GLU A 1 6.73 -1.98 -0.91
C GLU A 1 6.97 -0.98 -2.03
N SER A 2 6.91 0.32 -1.70
CA SER A 2 7.27 1.38 -2.64
C SER A 2 8.77 1.34 -2.97
N THR A 3 9.14 1.93 -4.11
CA THR A 3 10.56 2.06 -4.51
C THR A 3 11.39 2.72 -3.42
N GLY A 4 10.90 3.81 -2.81
CA GLY A 4 11.63 4.51 -1.74
C GLY A 4 11.86 3.65 -0.48
N THR A 5 10.89 2.82 -0.08
CA THR A 5 11.07 1.89 1.05
C THR A 5 12.06 0.79 0.71
N MET A 6 11.99 0.23 -0.50
CA MET A 6 12.94 -0.79 -0.95
C MET A 6 14.35 -0.23 -1.05
N THR A 7 14.51 1.00 -1.55
CA THR A 7 15.80 1.70 -1.60
C THR A 7 16.46 1.75 -0.22
N LYS A 8 15.73 2.22 0.79
CA LYS A 8 16.26 2.27 2.18
C LYS A 8 16.72 0.91 2.70
N ARG A 9 15.99 -0.16 2.36
CA ARG A 9 16.34 -1.53 2.79
C ARG A 9 17.59 -2.04 2.10
N LEU A 10 17.71 -1.86 0.79
CA LEU A 10 18.88 -2.28 0.02
C LEU A 10 20.14 -1.48 0.42
N GLU A 11 20.02 -0.17 0.61
CA GLU A 11 21.11 0.69 1.07
C GLU A 11 21.61 0.29 2.47
N ALA A 12 20.71 -0.09 3.37
CA ALA A 12 21.08 -0.55 4.73
C ALA A 12 21.99 -1.79 4.70
N VAL A 13 21.89 -2.62 3.66
CA VAL A 13 22.77 -3.78 3.44
C VAL A 13 23.83 -3.53 2.34
N LYS A 14 24.04 -2.27 1.98
CA LYS A 14 25.06 -1.81 1.00
C LYS A 14 24.86 -2.40 -0.41
N VAL A 15 23.61 -2.66 -0.80
CA VAL A 15 23.22 -3.09 -2.14
C VAL A 15 22.67 -1.89 -2.90
N PRO A 16 23.17 -1.55 -4.10
CA PRO A 16 22.62 -0.48 -4.92
C PRO A 16 21.15 -0.69 -5.26
N SER A 17 20.33 0.35 -5.10
CA SER A 17 18.89 0.29 -5.41
C SER A 17 18.63 0.52 -6.90
N THR A 18 19.06 -0.43 -7.73
CA THR A 18 18.71 -0.44 -9.16
C THR A 18 17.37 -1.15 -9.38
N PRO A 19 16.67 -0.92 -10.50
CA PRO A 19 15.45 -1.67 -10.84
C PRO A 19 15.66 -3.19 -10.83
N GLU A 20 16.82 -3.67 -11.30
CA GLU A 20 17.20 -5.08 -11.34
C GLU A 20 17.34 -5.67 -9.93
N ASN A 21 18.06 -4.98 -9.04
CA ASN A 21 18.23 -5.43 -7.66
C ASN A 21 16.90 -5.43 -6.88
N ARG A 22 16.05 -4.44 -7.12
CA ARG A 22 14.71 -4.43 -6.53
C ARG A 22 13.83 -5.56 -7.06
N LEU A 23 13.91 -5.84 -8.36
CA LEU A 23 13.22 -6.97 -8.98
C LEU A 23 13.73 -8.30 -8.43
N LEU A 24 15.04 -8.51 -8.38
CA LEU A 24 15.65 -9.74 -7.89
C LEU A 24 15.20 -10.05 -6.46
N PHE A 25 15.21 -9.05 -5.57
CA PHE A 25 14.75 -9.22 -4.20
C PHE A 25 13.27 -9.65 -4.16
N ARG A 26 12.41 -8.99 -4.92
CA ARG A 26 10.97 -9.28 -4.95
C ARG A 26 10.68 -10.64 -5.59
N GLU A 27 11.34 -10.96 -6.71
CA GLU A 27 11.19 -12.24 -7.40
C GLU A 27 11.61 -13.41 -6.51
N THR A 28 12.68 -13.26 -5.73
CA THR A 28 13.13 -14.28 -4.77
C THR A 28 12.01 -14.62 -3.78
N LEU A 29 11.28 -13.62 -3.27
CA LEU A 29 10.15 -13.84 -2.38
C LEU A 29 8.97 -14.50 -3.13
N PHE A 30 8.64 -14.00 -4.32
CA PHE A 30 7.46 -14.46 -5.08
C PHE A 30 7.64 -15.87 -5.68
N SER A 31 8.87 -16.36 -5.78
CA SER A 31 9.18 -17.69 -6.30
C SER A 31 9.52 -18.71 -5.19
N ALA A 32 9.38 -18.35 -3.93
CA ALA A 32 9.61 -19.27 -2.81
C ALA A 32 8.59 -20.40 -2.81
N SER A 33 9.06 -21.65 -2.69
CA SER A 33 8.20 -22.85 -2.80
C SER A 33 7.09 -22.92 -1.76
N SER A 34 7.33 -22.38 -0.54
CA SER A 34 6.35 -22.34 0.56
C SER A 34 5.35 -21.19 0.45
N MET A 35 5.44 -20.34 -0.56
CA MET A 35 4.54 -19.19 -0.71
C MET A 35 3.08 -19.62 -0.80
N THR A 36 2.79 -20.70 -1.50
CA THR A 36 1.43 -21.23 -1.67
C THR A 36 0.76 -21.66 -0.35
N GLU A 37 1.53 -22.01 0.65
CA GLU A 37 1.03 -22.51 1.94
C GLU A 37 0.67 -21.36 2.90
N CYS A 38 1.33 -20.21 2.76
CA CYS A 38 1.30 -19.15 3.77
C CYS A 38 0.79 -17.80 3.25
N ILE A 39 0.85 -17.54 1.93
CA ILE A 39 0.61 -16.23 1.35
C ILE A 39 -0.60 -16.24 0.43
N GLY A 40 -1.72 -15.69 0.89
CA GLY A 40 -2.95 -15.59 0.09
C GLY A 40 -2.91 -14.49 -0.97
N GLY A 41 -2.15 -13.42 -0.75
CA GLY A 41 -2.05 -12.30 -1.70
C GLY A 41 -0.78 -11.47 -1.53
N VAL A 42 -0.39 -10.78 -2.60
CA VAL A 42 0.82 -9.93 -2.64
C VAL A 42 0.47 -8.54 -3.13
N ILE A 43 0.74 -7.53 -2.32
CA ILE A 43 0.55 -6.12 -2.68
C ILE A 43 1.79 -5.63 -3.43
N LEU A 44 1.66 -5.40 -4.72
CA LEU A 44 2.70 -4.87 -5.58
C LEU A 44 2.78 -3.34 -5.51
N TYR A 45 3.83 -2.80 -6.09
CA TYR A 45 4.01 -1.39 -6.39
C TYR A 45 3.94 -1.17 -7.90
N ASP A 46 3.66 0.05 -8.37
CA ASP A 46 3.50 0.38 -9.79
C ASP A 46 4.69 -0.09 -10.66
N GLU A 47 5.93 0.10 -10.19
CA GLU A 47 7.13 -0.42 -10.85
C GLU A 47 7.03 -1.95 -11.04
N THR A 48 6.71 -2.66 -9.97
CA THR A 48 6.82 -4.13 -9.94
C THR A 48 5.72 -4.83 -10.72
N ILE A 49 4.50 -4.30 -10.70
CA ILE A 49 3.38 -4.90 -11.46
C ILE A 49 3.62 -4.89 -12.98
N LYS A 50 4.48 -3.97 -13.45
CA LYS A 50 4.84 -3.79 -14.85
C LYS A 50 6.12 -4.56 -15.26
N GLN A 51 6.85 -5.12 -14.29
CA GLN A 51 8.10 -5.85 -14.54
C GLN A 51 7.87 -7.30 -14.96
N GLU A 52 8.87 -7.85 -15.63
CA GLU A 52 8.97 -9.27 -15.94
C GLU A 52 10.05 -9.93 -15.08
N SER A 53 9.79 -11.16 -14.67
CA SER A 53 10.73 -12.01 -13.92
C SER A 53 11.92 -12.42 -14.82
N THR A 54 12.96 -12.92 -14.20
CA THR A 54 14.12 -13.54 -14.93
C THR A 54 13.69 -14.71 -15.82
N LYS A 55 12.57 -15.38 -15.48
CA LYS A 55 11.97 -16.48 -16.24
C LYS A 55 10.96 -16.01 -17.31
N LYS A 56 10.92 -14.71 -17.62
CA LYS A 56 10.05 -14.12 -18.65
C LYS A 56 8.54 -14.22 -18.37
N TYR A 57 8.13 -14.35 -17.12
CA TYR A 57 6.75 -14.16 -16.67
C TYR A 57 6.54 -12.74 -16.20
N ARG A 58 5.40 -12.15 -16.48
CA ARG A 58 4.98 -10.93 -15.77
C ARG A 58 4.85 -11.22 -14.27
N ILE A 59 5.23 -10.29 -13.42
CA ILE A 59 5.21 -10.54 -11.97
C ILE A 59 3.82 -10.94 -11.46
N PRO A 60 2.68 -10.34 -11.89
CA PRO A 60 1.36 -10.83 -11.49
C PRO A 60 1.08 -12.28 -11.92
N GLU A 61 1.55 -12.68 -13.09
CA GLU A 61 1.40 -14.07 -13.57
C GLU A 61 2.22 -15.05 -12.73
N LEU A 62 3.45 -14.66 -12.36
CA LEU A 62 4.30 -15.46 -11.47
C LEU A 62 3.58 -15.69 -10.12
N ILE A 63 3.06 -14.62 -9.52
CA ILE A 63 2.33 -14.69 -8.24
C ILE A 63 1.10 -15.61 -8.35
N SER A 64 0.33 -15.48 -9.43
CA SER A 64 -0.85 -16.32 -9.67
C SER A 64 -0.48 -17.79 -9.86
N LYS A 65 0.62 -18.10 -10.57
CA LYS A 65 1.14 -19.46 -10.73
C LYS A 65 1.58 -20.08 -9.40
N MET A 66 2.05 -19.24 -8.47
CA MET A 66 2.39 -19.65 -7.10
C MET A 66 1.17 -19.70 -6.16
N GLY A 67 -0.07 -19.67 -6.69
CA GLY A 67 -1.29 -19.83 -5.91
C GLY A 67 -1.72 -18.61 -5.10
N SER A 68 -1.07 -17.47 -5.24
CA SER A 68 -1.40 -16.22 -4.53
C SER A 68 -2.10 -15.21 -5.44
N THR A 69 -2.85 -14.30 -4.84
CA THR A 69 -3.56 -13.25 -5.58
C THR A 69 -2.70 -11.98 -5.71
N PRO A 70 -2.48 -11.43 -6.92
CA PRO A 70 -1.81 -10.15 -7.07
C PRO A 70 -2.70 -8.99 -6.64
N GLY A 71 -2.13 -8.06 -5.90
CA GLY A 71 -2.75 -6.78 -5.52
C GLY A 71 -1.81 -5.62 -5.79
N ILE A 72 -2.28 -4.38 -5.57
CA ILE A 72 -1.52 -3.17 -5.87
C ILE A 72 -1.78 -2.05 -4.88
N LYS A 73 -0.70 -1.40 -4.43
CA LYS A 73 -0.79 -0.14 -3.69
C LYS A 73 -1.07 1.00 -4.67
N VAL A 74 -2.20 1.69 -4.48
CA VAL A 74 -2.69 2.72 -5.42
C VAL A 74 -2.61 4.15 -4.91
N ASP A 75 -2.39 4.35 -3.60
CA ASP A 75 -2.12 5.68 -3.07
C ASP A 75 -0.75 6.20 -3.52
N THR A 76 -0.60 7.52 -3.60
CA THR A 76 0.65 8.20 -3.96
C THR A 76 1.42 8.71 -2.76
N GLY A 77 1.03 8.30 -1.57
CA GLY A 77 1.69 8.60 -0.30
C GLY A 77 0.99 9.66 0.54
N ALA A 78 1.32 9.64 1.83
CA ALA A 78 0.83 10.60 2.80
C ALA A 78 1.59 11.92 2.71
N LYS A 79 0.86 13.03 2.65
CA LYS A 79 1.37 14.41 2.60
C LYS A 79 0.90 15.17 3.84
N ILE A 80 1.52 16.30 4.13
CA ILE A 80 1.06 17.19 5.20
C ILE A 80 -0.35 17.69 4.86
N LEU A 81 -1.27 17.56 5.79
CA LEU A 81 -2.60 18.12 5.67
C LEU A 81 -2.52 19.65 5.71
N ALA A 82 -3.07 20.31 4.70
CA ALA A 82 -3.00 21.78 4.59
C ALA A 82 -3.57 22.43 5.87
N LYS A 83 -2.79 23.38 6.43
CA LYS A 83 -3.06 24.08 7.70
C LYS A 83 -3.06 23.19 8.96
N SER A 84 -2.61 21.93 8.85
CA SER A 84 -2.41 21.03 10.00
C SER A 84 -1.06 20.31 9.85
N PRO A 85 0.06 20.97 10.19
CA PRO A 85 1.43 20.53 9.85
C PRO A 85 1.82 19.20 10.50
N ASP A 86 1.16 18.81 11.59
CA ASP A 86 1.43 17.57 12.33
C ASP A 86 0.55 16.40 11.88
N GLU A 87 -0.36 16.63 10.94
CA GLU A 87 -1.28 15.63 10.43
C GLU A 87 -1.06 15.36 8.94
N LYS A 88 -1.57 14.23 8.48
CA LYS A 88 -1.39 13.80 7.09
C LYS A 88 -2.71 13.52 6.40
N ILE A 89 -2.72 13.78 5.10
CA ILE A 89 -3.71 13.32 4.13
C ILE A 89 -3.04 12.42 3.10
N THR A 90 -3.65 11.31 2.78
CA THR A 90 -3.12 10.45 1.72
C THR A 90 -3.71 10.85 0.37
N GLU A 91 -2.83 11.07 -0.59
CA GLU A 91 -3.18 11.48 -1.95
C GLU A 91 -3.21 10.28 -2.91
N GLY A 92 -3.76 10.49 -4.13
CA GLY A 92 -3.78 9.49 -5.18
C GLY A 92 -5.14 9.28 -5.86
N LEU A 93 -6.17 10.08 -5.54
CA LEU A 93 -7.49 9.98 -6.17
C LEU A 93 -7.48 10.50 -7.62
N ASP A 94 -6.60 11.46 -7.94
CA ASP A 94 -6.50 12.00 -9.28
C ASP A 94 -6.03 10.94 -10.27
N GLY A 95 -6.79 10.75 -11.34
CA GLY A 95 -6.53 9.73 -12.35
C GLY A 95 -6.65 8.27 -11.85
N LEU A 96 -7.17 8.05 -10.64
CA LEU A 96 -7.21 6.70 -10.05
C LEU A 96 -8.07 5.74 -10.88
N ARG A 97 -9.21 6.18 -11.43
CA ARG A 97 -10.08 5.32 -12.23
C ARG A 97 -9.35 4.67 -13.42
N ASP A 98 -8.53 5.44 -14.12
CA ASP A 98 -7.81 4.92 -15.30
C ASP A 98 -6.65 4.00 -14.87
N ARG A 99 -5.93 4.36 -13.79
CA ARG A 99 -4.90 3.48 -13.21
C ARG A 99 -5.47 2.15 -12.73
N LEU A 100 -6.67 2.15 -12.13
CA LEU A 100 -7.32 0.91 -11.67
C LEU A 100 -7.67 -0.01 -12.82
N LYS A 101 -8.17 0.52 -13.96
CA LYS A 101 -8.42 -0.27 -15.17
C LYS A 101 -7.14 -0.91 -15.70
N GLU A 102 -6.04 -0.13 -15.77
CA GLU A 102 -4.73 -0.63 -16.17
C GLU A 102 -4.26 -1.76 -15.24
N TYR A 103 -4.31 -1.55 -13.93
CA TYR A 103 -3.86 -2.55 -12.95
C TYR A 103 -4.70 -3.83 -12.98
N TYR A 104 -6.00 -3.71 -13.19
CA TYR A 104 -6.87 -4.88 -13.37
C TYR A 104 -6.46 -5.70 -14.60
N GLN A 105 -6.17 -5.04 -15.74
CA GLN A 105 -5.69 -5.69 -16.95
C GLN A 105 -4.32 -6.33 -16.76
N LEU A 106 -3.45 -5.73 -15.94
CA LEU A 106 -2.15 -6.30 -15.57
C LEU A 106 -2.25 -7.49 -14.60
N GLY A 107 -3.43 -7.79 -14.07
CA GLY A 107 -3.68 -8.95 -13.22
C GLY A 107 -3.99 -8.66 -11.76
N ALA A 108 -3.98 -7.40 -11.30
CA ALA A 108 -4.40 -7.07 -9.94
C ALA A 108 -5.87 -7.43 -9.69
N ARG A 109 -6.16 -7.91 -8.47
CA ARG A 109 -7.52 -8.28 -8.04
C ARG A 109 -7.92 -7.60 -6.74
N PHE A 110 -6.99 -7.01 -6.03
CA PHE A 110 -7.25 -6.18 -4.86
C PHE A 110 -6.28 -5.02 -4.81
N THR A 111 -6.62 -4.02 -4.03
CA THR A 111 -5.81 -2.80 -3.90
C THR A 111 -5.60 -2.45 -2.44
N LYS A 112 -4.61 -1.58 -2.17
CA LYS A 112 -4.34 -1.04 -0.85
C LYS A 112 -4.25 0.48 -0.91
N TRP A 113 -4.86 1.12 0.09
CA TRP A 113 -4.72 2.56 0.37
C TRP A 113 -4.59 2.76 1.87
N ARG A 114 -3.54 3.46 2.29
CA ARG A 114 -3.20 3.70 3.69
C ARG A 114 -3.45 5.15 4.07
N GLY A 115 -4.32 5.39 5.05
CA GLY A 115 -4.40 6.64 5.80
C GLY A 115 -3.57 6.53 7.07
N VAL A 116 -2.86 7.59 7.49
CA VAL A 116 -1.95 7.55 8.65
C VAL A 116 -2.34 8.60 9.67
N TYR A 117 -2.45 8.20 10.94
CA TYR A 117 -2.83 9.06 12.05
C TYR A 117 -1.82 8.93 13.20
N ASN A 118 -1.31 10.06 13.67
CA ASN A 118 -0.51 10.16 14.89
C ASN A 118 -1.42 10.39 16.09
N ILE A 119 -1.08 9.82 17.25
CA ILE A 119 -1.75 10.09 18.51
C ILE A 119 -0.97 11.13 19.29
N THR A 120 -1.63 12.24 19.62
CA THR A 120 -1.18 13.24 20.57
C THR A 120 -2.37 13.65 21.44
N LYS A 121 -2.17 14.64 22.31
CA LYS A 121 -3.28 15.20 23.10
C LYS A 121 -4.41 15.77 22.23
N GLU A 122 -4.05 16.32 21.06
CA GLU A 122 -4.98 17.03 20.17
C GLU A 122 -5.25 16.26 18.85
N HIS A 123 -4.44 15.24 18.55
CA HIS A 123 -4.53 14.47 17.29
C HIS A 123 -4.88 12.98 17.53
N PRO A 124 -5.52 12.33 16.54
CA PRO A 124 -5.98 12.92 15.28
C PRO A 124 -7.12 13.90 15.47
N SER A 125 -7.12 14.99 14.70
CA SER A 125 -8.22 15.95 14.67
C SER A 125 -9.40 15.40 13.88
N LYS A 126 -10.61 15.95 14.14
CA LYS A 126 -11.80 15.62 13.34
C LYS A 126 -11.62 15.94 11.86
N LEU A 127 -10.83 16.97 11.54
CA LEU A 127 -10.50 17.32 10.16
C LEU A 127 -9.71 16.21 9.49
N ALA A 128 -8.65 15.71 10.11
CA ALA A 128 -7.82 14.66 9.56
C ALA A 128 -8.58 13.34 9.41
N ILE A 129 -9.37 12.97 10.42
CA ILE A 129 -10.22 11.77 10.37
C ILE A 129 -11.20 11.86 9.21
N HIS A 130 -11.98 12.95 9.14
CA HIS A 130 -13.01 13.12 8.10
C HIS A 130 -12.41 13.18 6.69
N SER A 131 -11.31 13.90 6.50
CA SER A 131 -10.66 14.04 5.19
C SER A 131 -10.13 12.69 4.66
N ASN A 132 -9.47 11.91 5.50
CA ASN A 132 -8.97 10.59 5.11
C ASN A 132 -10.11 9.57 4.96
N ALA A 133 -11.13 9.59 5.82
CA ALA A 133 -12.31 8.72 5.68
C ALA A 133 -13.04 8.98 4.36
N HIS A 134 -13.21 10.25 3.97
CA HIS A 134 -13.79 10.60 2.68
C HIS A 134 -12.94 10.12 1.50
N ALA A 135 -11.61 10.28 1.58
CA ALA A 135 -10.69 9.78 0.55
C ALA A 135 -10.76 8.25 0.43
N LEU A 136 -10.77 7.53 1.55
CA LEU A 136 -10.89 6.07 1.62
C LEU A 136 -12.22 5.57 1.05
N ALA A 137 -13.33 6.27 1.34
CA ALA A 137 -14.65 5.93 0.78
C ALA A 137 -14.67 6.08 -0.75
N ARG A 138 -14.15 7.19 -1.28
CA ARG A 138 -14.05 7.43 -2.73
C ARG A 138 -13.14 6.42 -3.43
N TYR A 139 -11.99 6.16 -2.84
CA TYR A 139 -11.07 5.12 -3.30
C TYR A 139 -11.77 3.77 -3.39
N SER A 140 -12.44 3.34 -2.32
CA SER A 140 -13.11 2.04 -2.26
C SER A 140 -14.18 1.88 -3.33
N ALA A 141 -15.01 2.91 -3.54
CA ALA A 141 -16.04 2.90 -4.58
C ALA A 141 -15.43 2.74 -5.99
N LEU A 142 -14.34 3.46 -6.29
CA LEU A 142 -13.62 3.34 -7.57
C LEU A 142 -13.01 1.95 -7.78
N VAL A 143 -12.48 1.33 -6.72
CA VAL A 143 -11.91 -0.01 -6.77
C VAL A 143 -13.00 -1.06 -7.05
N GLN A 144 -14.13 -0.96 -6.37
CA GLN A 144 -15.28 -1.84 -6.59
C GLN A 144 -15.87 -1.69 -8.00
N GLU A 145 -15.94 -0.47 -8.53
CA GLU A 145 -16.33 -0.21 -9.93
C GLU A 145 -15.44 -0.97 -10.93
N CYS A 146 -14.17 -1.18 -10.59
CA CYS A 146 -13.20 -1.94 -11.40
C CYS A 146 -13.14 -3.44 -11.06
N ASN A 147 -14.12 -3.98 -10.35
CA ASN A 147 -14.20 -5.40 -9.94
C ASN A 147 -12.97 -5.88 -9.14
N MET A 148 -12.43 -5.01 -8.29
CA MET A 148 -11.37 -5.34 -7.34
C MET A 148 -11.82 -5.14 -5.89
N VAL A 149 -11.10 -5.76 -4.97
CA VAL A 149 -11.35 -5.64 -3.52
C VAL A 149 -10.47 -4.51 -2.95
N PRO A 150 -11.04 -3.48 -2.30
CA PRO A 150 -10.25 -2.45 -1.62
C PRO A 150 -9.81 -2.92 -0.22
N ILE A 151 -8.52 -2.80 0.09
CA ILE A 151 -8.04 -2.81 1.47
C ILE A 151 -8.05 -1.37 1.96
N VAL A 152 -8.95 -1.09 2.90
CA VAL A 152 -9.09 0.18 3.61
C VAL A 152 -8.22 0.13 4.85
N GLU A 153 -7.14 0.91 4.87
CA GLU A 153 -6.15 0.87 5.95
C GLU A 153 -6.04 2.22 6.67
N PRO A 154 -6.93 2.52 7.62
CA PRO A 154 -6.74 3.62 8.56
C PRO A 154 -5.73 3.18 9.61
N GLU A 155 -4.47 3.58 9.46
CA GLU A 155 -3.40 3.22 10.37
C GLU A 155 -3.20 4.26 11.44
N VAL A 156 -3.58 3.93 12.66
CA VAL A 156 -3.26 4.70 13.86
C VAL A 156 -1.90 4.23 14.37
N LEU A 157 -0.91 5.12 14.38
CA LEU A 157 0.45 4.77 14.78
C LEU A 157 0.52 4.51 16.27
N MET A 158 1.14 3.39 16.63
CA MET A 158 1.33 3.00 18.03
C MET A 158 2.51 3.69 18.71
N ASP A 159 3.38 4.35 17.92
CA ASP A 159 4.56 5.06 18.42
C ASP A 159 4.16 6.36 19.11
N GLY A 160 4.76 6.64 20.27
CA GLY A 160 4.51 7.86 21.04
C GLY A 160 4.48 7.63 22.55
N ASN A 161 4.00 8.63 23.28
CA ASN A 161 3.94 8.60 24.75
C ASN A 161 2.50 8.38 25.29
N HIS A 162 1.57 8.02 24.42
CA HIS A 162 0.18 7.75 24.80
C HIS A 162 0.03 6.36 25.42
N SER A 163 -1.01 6.19 26.21
CA SER A 163 -1.34 4.90 26.84
C SER A 163 -2.01 3.93 25.84
N ALA A 164 -2.07 2.65 26.18
CA ALA A 164 -2.85 1.66 25.43
C ALA A 164 -4.35 2.02 25.37
N GLN A 165 -4.88 2.62 26.42
CA GLN A 165 -6.26 3.09 26.48
C GLN A 165 -6.51 4.25 25.51
N ASP A 166 -5.59 5.20 25.42
CA ASP A 166 -5.67 6.30 24.44
C ASP A 166 -5.60 5.76 23.01
N CYS A 167 -4.71 4.80 22.77
CA CYS A 167 -4.60 4.14 21.46
C CYS A 167 -5.91 3.44 21.08
N LEU A 168 -6.50 2.69 21.98
CA LEU A 168 -7.80 2.03 21.77
C LEU A 168 -8.89 3.06 21.47
N ALA A 169 -9.00 4.12 22.25
CA ALA A 169 -10.00 5.16 22.06
C ALA A 169 -9.87 5.83 20.68
N LYS A 170 -8.66 6.23 20.30
CA LYS A 170 -8.40 6.87 19.01
C LYS A 170 -8.57 5.92 17.82
N THR A 171 -8.16 4.68 17.95
CA THR A 171 -8.36 3.67 16.90
C THR A 171 -9.85 3.38 16.69
N SER A 172 -10.64 3.39 17.77
CA SER A 172 -12.10 3.19 17.69
C SER A 172 -12.85 4.41 17.12
N GLU A 173 -12.26 5.60 17.24
CA GLU A 173 -12.81 6.84 16.64
C GLU A 173 -12.54 6.91 15.15
N VAL A 174 -11.36 6.47 14.71
CA VAL A 174 -10.89 6.49 13.32
C VAL A 174 -11.56 5.38 12.48
#